data_c788481cf8b8aecf0bef4ca5163d8a7f
#
_entry.id   c788481cf8b8aecf0bef4ca5163d8a7f
#
_cell.length_a   1.000
_cell.length_b   1.000
_cell.length_c   1.000
_cell.angle_alpha   90.00
_cell.angle_beta   90.00
_cell.angle_gamma   90.00
#
_symmetry.space_group_name_H-M   'P 1'
#
loop_
_entity.id
_entity.type
_entity.pdbx_description
1 polymer ?
#
loop_
_entity_poly.entity_id
_entity_poly.type
_entity_poly.pdbx_seq_one_letter_code
_entity_poly.pdbx_strand_id
1 'polypeptide(L)'
;MNTAAPEEIELNKKRKVLERLKDKLAFQEEAMTELRAELEQFEANYTMEVGRLYADLDEIEAQIAEEEVKLVPDDEEIKKRAEELRRRAKESAANAENAENCSFKYQPTAEAKKAYHNLAKIIHPDLALDVTEKEKRHDLMARLNDAYSAGDQNRLNKLVEDFRDSPDLIVGDSVGDQFVRAIRQIYQIKNRLKELREEKLIVELSELFILREKVQAEMLEGRNLIKQMAERTKTHIKKAERRLASLKDVNVAQEDYVKERFGMDISAFR
;
A
#
# COMPACT_ATOMS: atom_id res chain seq x y z
N MET A 1 -52.66 -25.55 -12.35
CA MET A 1 -51.56 -25.12 -11.49
C MET A 1 -50.31 -25.75 -12.04
N ASN A 2 -49.44 -24.95 -12.69
CA ASN A 2 -48.16 -25.43 -13.21
C ASN A 2 -47.21 -25.65 -12.02
N THR A 3 -47.09 -26.87 -11.55
CA THR A 3 -46.07 -27.23 -10.55
C THR A 3 -44.73 -27.29 -11.26
N ALA A 4 -43.85 -26.31 -10.99
CA ALA A 4 -42.48 -26.29 -11.52
C ALA A 4 -41.79 -27.64 -11.23
N ALA A 5 -40.98 -28.13 -12.14
CA ALA A 5 -40.24 -29.37 -11.96
C ALA A 5 -39.33 -29.31 -10.73
N PRO A 6 -39.11 -30.41 -9.99
CA PRO A 6 -38.24 -30.37 -8.79
C PRO A 6 -36.86 -29.80 -9.05
N GLU A 7 -36.30 -30.04 -10.23
CA GLU A 7 -35.00 -29.50 -10.68
C GLU A 7 -35.03 -27.95 -10.80
N GLU A 8 -36.13 -27.40 -11.28
CA GLU A 8 -36.30 -25.94 -11.39
C GLU A 8 -36.41 -25.28 -10.01
N ILE A 9 -37.09 -25.95 -9.06
CA ILE A 9 -37.21 -25.46 -7.69
C ILE A 9 -35.84 -25.41 -7.02
N GLU A 10 -35.03 -26.46 -7.18
CA GLU A 10 -33.70 -26.52 -6.62
C GLU A 10 -32.75 -25.51 -7.32
N LEU A 11 -32.82 -25.35 -8.63
CA LEU A 11 -32.08 -24.33 -9.37
C LEU A 11 -32.40 -22.92 -8.84
N ASN A 12 -33.67 -22.62 -8.63
CA ASN A 12 -34.09 -21.31 -8.10
C ASN A 12 -33.59 -21.08 -6.67
N LYS A 13 -33.52 -22.10 -5.84
CA LYS A 13 -32.89 -21.99 -4.50
C LYS A 13 -31.39 -21.69 -4.62
N LYS A 14 -30.66 -22.37 -5.49
CA LYS A 14 -29.24 -22.15 -5.73
C LYS A 14 -28.97 -20.76 -6.32
N ARG A 15 -29.80 -20.29 -7.25
CA ARG A 15 -29.70 -18.91 -7.78
C ARG A 15 -29.86 -17.85 -6.67
N LYS A 16 -30.83 -18.02 -5.77
CA LYS A 16 -30.97 -17.10 -4.61
C LYS A 16 -29.75 -17.10 -3.70
N VAL A 17 -29.15 -18.27 -3.46
CA VAL A 17 -27.91 -18.38 -2.67
C VAL A 17 -26.76 -17.70 -3.41
N LEU A 18 -26.63 -17.95 -4.72
CA LEU A 18 -25.60 -17.35 -5.56
C LEU A 18 -25.68 -15.82 -5.54
N GLU A 19 -26.86 -15.26 -5.74
CA GLU A 19 -27.04 -13.78 -5.68
C GLU A 19 -26.60 -13.18 -4.36
N ARG A 20 -26.99 -13.79 -3.21
CA ARG A 20 -26.52 -13.34 -1.90
C ARG A 20 -25.01 -13.44 -1.72
N LEU A 21 -24.39 -14.48 -2.31
CA LEU A 21 -22.94 -14.64 -2.22
C LEU A 21 -22.21 -13.64 -3.13
N LYS A 22 -22.76 -13.32 -4.30
CA LYS A 22 -22.24 -12.26 -5.17
C LYS A 22 -22.27 -10.90 -4.48
N ASP A 23 -23.40 -10.55 -3.84
CA ASP A 23 -23.51 -9.32 -3.05
C ASP A 23 -22.47 -9.28 -1.94
N LYS A 24 -22.30 -10.39 -1.22
CA LYS A 24 -21.31 -10.47 -0.14
C LYS A 24 -19.88 -10.37 -0.67
N LEU A 25 -19.58 -10.99 -1.82
CA LEU A 25 -18.27 -10.93 -2.44
C LEU A 25 -17.95 -9.50 -2.85
N ALA A 26 -18.86 -8.84 -3.59
CA ALA A 26 -18.67 -7.45 -4.01
C ALA A 26 -18.43 -6.51 -2.83
N PHE A 27 -19.18 -6.69 -1.73
CA PHE A 27 -18.98 -5.91 -0.50
C PHE A 27 -17.61 -6.16 0.14
N GLN A 28 -17.13 -7.40 0.16
CA GLN A 28 -15.82 -7.72 0.75
C GLN A 28 -14.66 -7.24 -0.12
N GLU A 29 -14.77 -7.32 -1.46
CA GLU A 29 -13.78 -6.75 -2.40
C GLU A 29 -13.72 -5.23 -2.28
N GLU A 30 -14.88 -4.56 -2.20
CA GLU A 30 -14.96 -3.12 -1.95
C GLU A 30 -14.25 -2.74 -0.65
N ALA A 31 -14.60 -3.41 0.47
CA ALA A 31 -14.00 -3.13 1.76
C ALA A 31 -12.48 -3.38 1.78
N MET A 32 -12.00 -4.38 1.04
CA MET A 32 -10.56 -4.65 0.94
C MET A 32 -9.84 -3.58 0.11
N THR A 33 -10.45 -3.14 -0.99
CA THR A 33 -9.92 -2.05 -1.82
C THR A 33 -9.88 -0.72 -1.04
N GLU A 34 -10.94 -0.42 -0.31
CA GLU A 34 -11.02 0.75 0.58
C GLU A 34 -9.94 0.72 1.66
N LEU A 35 -9.76 -0.43 2.34
CA LEU A 35 -8.73 -0.59 3.37
C LEU A 35 -7.32 -0.35 2.82
N ARG A 36 -7.01 -0.90 1.64
CA ARG A 36 -5.70 -0.69 0.98
C ARG A 36 -5.48 0.78 0.64
N ALA A 37 -6.47 1.43 0.04
CA ALA A 37 -6.38 2.84 -0.33
C ALA A 37 -6.22 3.76 0.89
N GLU A 38 -6.92 3.47 1.99
CA GLU A 38 -6.76 4.19 3.25
C GLU A 38 -5.36 4.02 3.86
N LEU A 39 -4.78 2.81 3.76
CA LEU A 39 -3.43 2.55 4.24
C LEU A 39 -2.39 3.26 3.38
N GLU A 40 -2.52 3.25 2.05
CA GLU A 40 -1.64 3.98 1.13
C GLU A 40 -1.69 5.48 1.43
N GLN A 41 -2.87 6.03 1.66
CA GLN A 41 -3.02 7.44 2.05
C GLN A 41 -2.37 7.73 3.40
N PHE A 42 -2.55 6.85 4.39
CA PHE A 42 -1.92 6.99 5.69
C PHE A 42 -0.39 6.94 5.58
N GLU A 43 0.14 6.00 4.80
CA GLU A 43 1.58 5.85 4.53
C GLU A 43 2.16 7.11 3.89
N ALA A 44 1.50 7.64 2.86
CA ALA A 44 1.90 8.88 2.21
C ALA A 44 1.94 10.05 3.20
N ASN A 45 0.90 10.24 4.01
CA ASN A 45 0.84 11.30 5.01
C ASN A 45 1.92 11.14 6.10
N TYR A 46 2.13 9.91 6.58
CA TYR A 46 3.16 9.59 7.57
C TYR A 46 4.56 9.88 7.00
N THR A 47 4.82 9.45 5.78
CA THR A 47 6.11 9.68 5.11
C THR A 47 6.35 11.17 4.87
N MET A 48 5.34 11.94 4.51
CA MET A 48 5.47 13.39 4.36
C MET A 48 5.77 14.12 5.68
N GLU A 49 5.16 13.71 6.80
CA GLU A 49 5.31 14.42 8.09
C GLU A 49 6.51 13.92 8.90
N VAL A 50 6.81 12.64 8.86
CA VAL A 50 7.81 11.98 9.71
C VAL A 50 8.94 11.37 8.89
N GLY A 51 8.60 10.71 7.76
CA GLY A 51 9.56 10.03 6.90
C GLY A 51 10.65 10.96 6.36
N ARG A 52 10.31 12.20 5.99
CA ARG A 52 11.29 13.21 5.57
C ARG A 52 12.28 13.54 6.67
N LEU A 53 11.78 13.69 7.90
CA LEU A 53 12.66 13.96 9.04
C LEU A 53 13.58 12.77 9.33
N TYR A 54 13.13 11.54 9.07
CA TYR A 54 14.02 10.38 9.13
C TYR A 54 15.05 10.39 8.01
N ALA A 55 14.66 10.78 6.78
CA ALA A 55 15.61 10.92 5.67
C ALA A 55 16.69 11.96 5.97
N ASP A 56 16.30 13.11 6.53
CA ASP A 56 17.24 14.14 6.98
C ASP A 56 18.19 13.61 8.08
N LEU A 57 17.66 12.85 9.04
CA LEU A 57 18.45 12.24 10.10
C LEU A 57 19.42 11.20 9.56
N ASP A 58 18.97 10.31 8.68
CA ASP A 58 19.78 9.28 8.04
C ASP A 58 20.92 9.90 7.21
N GLU A 59 20.67 11.02 6.51
CA GLU A 59 21.71 11.77 5.78
C GLU A 59 22.77 12.32 6.73
N ILE A 60 22.37 12.91 7.86
CA ILE A 60 23.31 13.44 8.86
C ILE A 60 24.10 12.30 9.52
N GLU A 61 23.45 11.17 9.83
CA GLU A 61 24.13 9.99 10.38
C GLU A 61 25.15 9.40 9.41
N ALA A 62 24.83 9.38 8.10
CA ALA A 62 25.77 8.97 7.06
C ALA A 62 26.98 9.92 7.00
N GLN A 63 26.75 11.22 7.05
CA GLN A 63 27.85 12.21 7.09
C GLN A 63 28.70 12.09 8.36
N ILE A 64 28.10 11.82 9.52
CA ILE A 64 28.85 11.55 10.76
C ILE A 64 29.77 10.35 10.57
N ALA A 65 29.26 9.24 10.02
CA ALA A 65 30.07 8.05 9.78
C ALA A 65 31.20 8.29 8.78
N GLU A 66 30.96 9.08 7.74
CA GLU A 66 32.01 9.50 6.79
C GLU A 66 33.11 10.35 7.47
N GLU A 67 32.74 11.26 8.37
CA GLU A 67 33.70 12.01 9.15
C GLU A 67 34.48 11.11 10.16
N GLU A 68 33.82 10.08 10.73
CA GLU A 68 34.50 9.08 11.57
C GLU A 68 35.53 8.25 10.79
N VAL A 69 35.22 7.85 9.53
CA VAL A 69 36.18 7.17 8.63
C VAL A 69 37.43 8.02 8.40
N LYS A 70 37.30 9.36 8.28
CA LYS A 70 38.46 10.23 8.10
C LYS A 70 39.38 10.24 9.33
N LEU A 71 38.85 10.06 10.54
CA LEU A 71 39.64 9.97 11.78
C LEU A 71 40.38 8.64 11.92
N VAL A 72 39.76 7.55 11.41
CA VAL A 72 40.31 6.17 11.56
C VAL A 72 40.22 5.46 10.20
N PRO A 73 41.04 5.86 9.21
CA PRO A 73 40.91 5.37 7.83
C PRO A 73 41.28 3.90 7.63
N ASP A 74 41.94 3.26 8.59
CA ASP A 74 42.35 1.85 8.50
C ASP A 74 41.35 0.88 9.14
N ASP A 75 40.26 1.39 9.73
CA ASP A 75 39.23 0.56 10.37
C ASP A 75 38.15 0.13 9.37
N GLU A 76 38.21 -1.15 8.98
CA GLU A 76 37.27 -1.74 8.03
C GLU A 76 35.83 -1.86 8.57
N GLU A 77 35.63 -1.92 9.89
CA GLU A 77 34.29 -1.96 10.48
C GLU A 77 33.61 -0.58 10.37
N ILE A 78 34.36 0.49 10.64
CA ILE A 78 33.88 1.86 10.49
C ILE A 78 33.55 2.18 9.03
N LYS A 79 34.38 1.75 8.07
CA LYS A 79 34.08 1.89 6.65
C LYS A 79 32.79 1.19 6.24
N LYS A 80 32.63 -0.09 6.60
CA LYS A 80 31.41 -0.85 6.29
C LYS A 80 30.16 -0.20 6.87
N ARG A 81 30.26 0.31 8.09
CA ARG A 81 29.15 1.04 8.73
C ARG A 81 28.80 2.31 7.98
N ALA A 82 29.78 3.09 7.53
CA ALA A 82 29.58 4.30 6.75
C ALA A 82 28.90 4.00 5.41
N GLU A 83 29.33 2.96 4.71
CA GLU A 83 28.71 2.50 3.46
C GLU A 83 27.24 2.08 3.68
N GLU A 84 26.95 1.35 4.75
CA GLU A 84 25.58 0.94 5.08
C GLU A 84 24.68 2.12 5.41
N LEU A 85 25.16 3.07 6.22
CA LEU A 85 24.41 4.29 6.56
C LEU A 85 24.19 5.17 5.31
N ARG A 86 25.17 5.27 4.42
CA ARG A 86 25.03 5.99 3.15
C ARG A 86 23.98 5.33 2.24
N ARG A 87 23.94 3.99 2.18
CA ARG A 87 22.91 3.27 1.44
C ARG A 87 21.53 3.53 2.02
N ARG A 88 21.39 3.45 3.35
CA ARG A 88 20.14 3.70 4.05
C ARG A 88 19.65 5.14 3.82
N ALA A 89 20.52 6.12 3.87
CA ALA A 89 20.19 7.53 3.61
C ALA A 89 19.62 7.72 2.20
N LYS A 90 20.22 7.07 1.19
CA LYS A 90 19.72 7.11 -0.20
C LYS A 90 18.34 6.46 -0.33
N GLU A 91 18.11 5.32 0.32
CA GLU A 91 16.82 4.65 0.32
C GLU A 91 15.74 5.50 0.99
N SER A 92 16.04 6.10 2.16
CA SER A 92 15.11 6.98 2.88
C SER A 92 14.76 8.24 2.09
N ALA A 93 15.75 8.85 1.41
CA ALA A 93 15.52 10.01 0.57
C ALA A 93 14.62 9.69 -0.64
N ALA A 94 14.85 8.56 -1.31
CA ALA A 94 14.02 8.11 -2.43
C ALA A 94 12.57 7.83 -2.00
N ASN A 95 12.37 7.23 -0.82
CA ASN A 95 11.04 6.97 -0.27
C ASN A 95 10.32 8.27 0.08
N ALA A 96 11.03 9.26 0.62
CA ALA A 96 10.45 10.57 0.95
C ALA A 96 10.03 11.34 -0.32
N GLU A 97 10.83 11.29 -1.39
CA GLU A 97 10.53 11.92 -2.68
C GLU A 97 9.30 11.26 -3.35
N ASN A 98 9.22 9.94 -3.34
CA ASN A 98 8.08 9.21 -3.89
C ASN A 98 6.77 9.55 -3.18
N ALA A 99 6.77 9.77 -1.88
CA ALA A 99 5.58 10.12 -1.11
C ALA A 99 5.03 11.51 -1.46
N GLU A 100 5.87 12.46 -1.91
CA GLU A 100 5.41 13.78 -2.38
C GLU A 100 4.50 13.67 -3.60
N ASN A 101 4.78 12.71 -4.46
CA ASN A 101 4.03 12.50 -5.70
C ASN A 101 2.70 11.76 -5.47
N CYS A 102 2.50 11.15 -4.30
CA CYS A 102 1.32 10.36 -3.95
C CYS A 102 0.26 11.11 -3.12
N SER A 103 0.26 12.42 -3.10
CA SER A 103 -0.65 13.26 -2.30
C SER A 103 -2.11 13.21 -2.81
N PHE A 104 -2.75 12.04 -2.75
CA PHE A 104 -4.15 11.87 -3.11
C PHE A 104 -5.02 11.69 -1.87
N LYS A 105 -6.11 12.47 -1.75
CA LYS A 105 -7.11 12.26 -0.69
C LYS A 105 -8.14 11.25 -1.17
N TYR A 106 -8.02 10.02 -0.70
CA TYR A 106 -9.04 9.00 -0.91
C TYR A 106 -10.32 9.33 -0.11
N GLN A 107 -11.41 9.64 -0.80
CA GLN A 107 -12.74 9.83 -0.22
C GLN A 107 -13.80 9.35 -1.22
N PRO A 108 -14.15 8.07 -1.23
CA PRO A 108 -15.15 7.53 -2.14
C PRO A 108 -16.53 8.10 -1.81
N THR A 109 -17.23 8.54 -2.83
CA THR A 109 -18.62 9.00 -2.71
C THR A 109 -19.56 7.80 -2.54
N ALA A 110 -20.78 8.04 -2.00
CA ALA A 110 -21.80 6.99 -1.92
C ALA A 110 -22.18 6.43 -3.31
N GLU A 111 -22.09 7.27 -4.35
CA GLU A 111 -22.33 6.88 -5.75
C GLU A 111 -21.20 5.99 -6.27
N ALA A 112 -19.93 6.30 -5.94
CA ALA A 112 -18.79 5.46 -6.29
C ALA A 112 -18.89 4.07 -5.67
N LYS A 113 -19.22 3.98 -4.37
CA LYS A 113 -19.45 2.72 -3.67
C LYS A 113 -20.55 1.88 -4.33
N LYS A 114 -21.67 2.52 -4.67
CA LYS A 114 -22.78 1.82 -5.36
C LYS A 114 -22.39 1.37 -6.76
N ALA A 115 -21.66 2.18 -7.53
CA ALA A 115 -21.18 1.83 -8.86
C ALA A 115 -20.18 0.65 -8.79
N TYR A 116 -19.21 0.70 -7.87
CA TYR A 116 -18.27 -0.37 -7.63
C TYR A 116 -18.98 -1.69 -7.30
N HIS A 117 -19.89 -1.66 -6.31
CA HIS A 117 -20.62 -2.85 -5.88
C HIS A 117 -21.41 -3.50 -7.04
N ASN A 118 -22.10 -2.68 -7.83
CA ASN A 118 -22.89 -3.18 -8.97
C ASN A 118 -22.01 -3.80 -10.05
N LEU A 119 -20.86 -3.17 -10.37
CA LEU A 119 -19.94 -3.69 -11.38
C LEU A 119 -19.21 -4.95 -10.88
N ALA A 120 -18.63 -4.91 -9.68
CA ALA A 120 -17.92 -6.05 -9.10
C ALA A 120 -18.78 -7.32 -9.06
N LYS A 121 -20.07 -7.17 -8.78
CA LYS A 121 -21.04 -8.27 -8.79
C LYS A 121 -21.18 -8.94 -10.17
N ILE A 122 -20.96 -8.20 -11.26
CA ILE A 122 -21.14 -8.67 -12.63
C ILE A 122 -19.81 -9.17 -13.22
N ILE A 123 -18.72 -8.40 -13.02
CA ILE A 123 -17.45 -8.63 -13.70
C ILE A 123 -16.45 -9.46 -12.91
N HIS A 124 -16.79 -9.95 -11.72
CA HIS A 124 -15.86 -10.68 -10.88
C HIS A 124 -15.26 -11.89 -11.60
N PRO A 125 -13.92 -12.08 -11.60
CA PRO A 125 -13.25 -13.17 -12.34
C PRO A 125 -13.69 -14.57 -11.91
N ASP A 126 -14.11 -14.74 -10.65
CA ASP A 126 -14.60 -16.02 -10.14
C ASP A 126 -16.02 -16.41 -10.65
N LEU A 127 -16.65 -15.52 -11.38
CA LEU A 127 -17.91 -15.82 -12.07
C LEU A 127 -17.69 -16.35 -13.49
N ALA A 128 -16.45 -16.34 -13.98
CA ALA A 128 -16.08 -16.81 -15.31
C ALA A 128 -16.33 -18.32 -15.47
N LEU A 129 -16.68 -18.70 -16.68
CA LEU A 129 -16.94 -20.10 -17.06
C LEU A 129 -15.70 -20.79 -17.64
N ASP A 130 -14.81 -20.01 -18.26
CA ASP A 130 -13.56 -20.48 -18.85
C ASP A 130 -12.38 -19.57 -18.52
N VAL A 131 -11.18 -19.99 -18.89
CA VAL A 131 -9.92 -19.29 -18.57
C VAL A 131 -9.83 -17.95 -19.30
N THR A 132 -10.25 -17.88 -20.57
CA THR A 132 -10.18 -16.66 -21.38
C THR A 132 -11.14 -15.59 -20.87
N GLU A 133 -12.31 -15.99 -20.45
CA GLU A 133 -13.26 -15.11 -19.77
C GLU A 133 -12.73 -14.63 -18.42
N LYS A 134 -12.07 -15.51 -17.65
CA LYS A 134 -11.47 -15.20 -16.36
C LYS A 134 -10.38 -14.11 -16.49
N GLU A 135 -9.51 -14.22 -17.49
CA GLU A 135 -8.47 -13.22 -17.75
C GLU A 135 -9.07 -11.85 -18.10
N LYS A 136 -10.03 -11.80 -19.00
CA LYS A 136 -10.74 -10.55 -19.36
C LYS A 136 -11.41 -9.90 -18.14
N ARG A 137 -12.07 -10.68 -17.31
CA ARG A 137 -12.74 -10.21 -16.09
C ARG A 137 -11.72 -9.74 -15.05
N HIS A 138 -10.55 -10.38 -14.98
CA HIS A 138 -9.46 -9.95 -14.11
C HIS A 138 -8.95 -8.56 -14.48
N ASP A 139 -8.71 -8.31 -15.78
CA ASP A 139 -8.29 -6.98 -16.26
C ASP A 139 -9.33 -5.90 -15.97
N LEU A 140 -10.60 -6.27 -16.09
CA LEU A 140 -11.70 -5.36 -15.81
C LEU A 140 -11.85 -5.06 -14.33
N MET A 141 -11.68 -6.05 -13.48
CA MET A 141 -11.69 -5.88 -12.02
C MET A 141 -10.50 -5.04 -11.56
N ALA A 142 -9.32 -5.22 -12.16
CA ALA A 142 -8.16 -4.36 -11.90
C ALA A 142 -8.46 -2.89 -12.23
N ARG A 143 -9.01 -2.61 -13.43
CA ARG A 143 -9.40 -1.24 -13.82
C ARG A 143 -10.47 -0.65 -12.91
N LEU A 144 -11.41 -1.46 -12.44
CA LEU A 144 -12.43 -1.04 -11.48
C LEU A 144 -11.80 -0.65 -10.14
N ASN A 145 -10.89 -1.48 -9.63
CA ASN A 145 -10.16 -1.22 -8.37
C ASN A 145 -9.32 0.06 -8.48
N ASP A 146 -8.59 0.24 -9.59
CA ASP A 146 -7.78 1.44 -9.83
C ASP A 146 -8.64 2.71 -9.89
N ALA A 147 -9.77 2.67 -10.61
CA ALA A 147 -10.68 3.81 -10.70
C ALA A 147 -11.32 4.15 -9.35
N TYR A 148 -11.64 3.12 -8.56
CA TYR A 148 -12.24 3.28 -7.24
C TYR A 148 -11.24 3.81 -6.22
N SER A 149 -10.05 3.25 -6.14
CA SER A 149 -8.97 3.70 -5.24
C SER A 149 -8.49 5.11 -5.58
N ALA A 150 -8.48 5.48 -6.88
CA ALA A 150 -8.18 6.84 -7.33
C ALA A 150 -9.32 7.85 -7.09
N GLY A 151 -10.52 7.40 -6.69
CA GLY A 151 -11.70 8.26 -6.53
C GLY A 151 -12.23 8.86 -7.84
N ASP A 152 -11.88 8.24 -9.00
CA ASP A 152 -12.24 8.76 -10.33
C ASP A 152 -13.64 8.32 -10.74
N GLN A 153 -14.64 9.15 -10.35
CA GLN A 153 -16.04 8.92 -10.68
C GLN A 153 -16.32 8.85 -12.18
N ASN A 154 -15.56 9.59 -13.00
CA ASN A 154 -15.76 9.59 -14.45
C ASN A 154 -15.34 8.26 -15.07
N ARG A 155 -14.20 7.69 -14.62
CA ARG A 155 -13.77 6.36 -15.04
C ARG A 155 -14.73 5.27 -14.58
N LEU A 156 -15.23 5.36 -13.35
CA LEU A 156 -16.26 4.44 -12.85
C LEU A 156 -17.53 4.48 -13.68
N ASN A 157 -18.05 5.66 -13.99
CA ASN A 157 -19.24 5.82 -14.81
C ASN A 157 -19.04 5.28 -16.22
N LYS A 158 -17.88 5.53 -16.82
CA LYS A 158 -17.54 5.01 -18.15
C LYS A 158 -17.46 3.48 -18.14
N LEU A 159 -16.89 2.86 -17.11
CA LEU A 159 -16.88 1.40 -16.96
C LEU A 159 -18.32 0.85 -16.82
N VAL A 160 -19.22 1.55 -16.12
CA VAL A 160 -20.63 1.16 -16.03
C VAL A 160 -21.32 1.21 -17.39
N GLU A 161 -21.07 2.23 -18.19
CA GLU A 161 -21.66 2.38 -19.55
C GLU A 161 -21.13 1.32 -20.51
N ASP A 162 -19.81 1.09 -20.54
CA ASP A 162 -19.16 0.10 -21.40
C ASP A 162 -19.66 -1.33 -21.11
N PHE A 163 -20.05 -1.60 -19.86
CA PHE A 163 -20.56 -2.92 -19.45
C PHE A 163 -22.06 -3.10 -19.60
N ARG A 164 -22.81 -2.02 -19.64
CA ARG A 164 -24.27 -2.08 -19.78
C ARG A 164 -24.71 -2.72 -21.11
N ASP A 165 -23.88 -2.55 -22.13
CA ASP A 165 -24.14 -2.98 -23.52
C ASP A 165 -23.34 -4.21 -23.96
N SER A 166 -22.65 -4.90 -23.03
CA SER A 166 -21.81 -6.06 -23.39
C SER A 166 -22.65 -7.34 -23.56
N PRO A 167 -22.70 -7.93 -24.79
CA PRO A 167 -23.56 -9.08 -25.11
C PRO A 167 -23.00 -10.43 -24.65
N ASP A 168 -21.81 -10.50 -24.07
CA ASP A 168 -21.04 -11.72 -23.84
C ASP A 168 -21.52 -12.61 -22.68
N LEU A 169 -22.72 -12.39 -22.13
CA LEU A 169 -23.21 -13.07 -20.92
C LEU A 169 -24.26 -14.17 -21.15
N ILE A 170 -24.49 -14.62 -22.40
CA ILE A 170 -25.52 -15.61 -22.69
C ILE A 170 -24.88 -16.90 -23.22
N VAL A 171 -24.78 -17.95 -22.40
CA VAL A 171 -24.38 -19.29 -22.87
C VAL A 171 -25.18 -20.39 -22.18
N GLY A 172 -25.77 -21.27 -23.00
CA GLY A 172 -26.19 -22.66 -22.75
C GLY A 172 -27.39 -22.93 -21.84
N ASP A 173 -28.38 -23.65 -22.32
CA ASP A 173 -29.77 -23.51 -21.92
C ASP A 173 -30.43 -24.71 -21.25
N SER A 174 -29.73 -25.78 -20.88
CA SER A 174 -30.41 -26.84 -20.13
C SER A 174 -30.46 -26.49 -18.62
N VAL A 175 -31.55 -26.85 -17.95
CA VAL A 175 -31.74 -26.66 -16.50
C VAL A 175 -30.62 -27.34 -15.71
N GLY A 176 -30.14 -28.50 -16.19
CA GLY A 176 -29.04 -29.26 -15.59
C GLY A 176 -27.71 -28.51 -15.66
N ASP A 177 -27.36 -27.90 -16.82
CA ASP A 177 -26.14 -27.13 -17.02
C ASP A 177 -26.14 -25.88 -16.13
N GLN A 178 -27.27 -25.19 -16.07
CA GLN A 178 -27.43 -24.01 -15.22
C GLN A 178 -27.29 -24.36 -13.73
N PHE A 179 -27.75 -25.54 -13.31
CA PHE A 179 -27.62 -26.02 -11.94
C PHE A 179 -26.15 -26.31 -11.59
N VAL A 180 -25.42 -27.00 -12.44
CA VAL A 180 -24.00 -27.32 -12.27
C VAL A 180 -23.17 -26.02 -12.24
N ARG A 181 -23.46 -25.07 -13.14
CA ARG A 181 -22.81 -23.74 -13.15
C ARG A 181 -23.03 -23.00 -11.85
N ALA A 182 -24.26 -22.91 -11.37
CA ALA A 182 -24.58 -22.25 -10.11
C ALA A 182 -23.83 -22.88 -8.93
N ILE A 183 -23.69 -24.20 -8.87
CA ILE A 183 -22.91 -24.86 -7.81
C ILE A 183 -21.45 -24.53 -7.92
N ARG A 184 -20.84 -24.56 -9.13
CA ARG A 184 -19.43 -24.20 -9.33
C ARG A 184 -19.14 -22.75 -8.92
N GLN A 185 -19.97 -21.81 -9.36
CA GLN A 185 -19.86 -20.41 -8.98
C GLN A 185 -20.00 -20.20 -7.47
N ILE A 186 -20.94 -20.87 -6.81
CA ILE A 186 -21.07 -20.83 -5.35
C ILE A 186 -19.79 -21.30 -4.66
N TYR A 187 -19.16 -22.36 -5.16
CA TYR A 187 -17.91 -22.88 -4.61
C TYR A 187 -16.75 -21.89 -4.80
N GLN A 188 -16.59 -21.36 -6.01
CA GLN A 188 -15.56 -20.35 -6.33
C GLN A 188 -15.69 -19.10 -5.44
N ILE A 189 -16.90 -18.54 -5.33
CA ILE A 189 -17.15 -17.37 -4.48
C ILE A 189 -16.84 -17.68 -3.00
N LYS A 190 -17.18 -18.86 -2.50
CA LYS A 190 -16.88 -19.24 -1.12
C LYS A 190 -15.37 -19.31 -0.86
N ASN A 191 -14.61 -19.86 -1.82
CA ASN A 191 -13.15 -19.90 -1.74
C ASN A 191 -12.57 -18.49 -1.75
N ARG A 192 -13.00 -17.63 -2.69
CA ARG A 192 -12.54 -16.25 -2.74
C ARG A 192 -12.87 -15.46 -1.47
N LEU A 193 -14.06 -15.65 -0.91
CA LEU A 193 -14.43 -15.06 0.39
C LEU A 193 -13.54 -15.54 1.55
N LYS A 194 -12.99 -16.76 1.47
CA LYS A 194 -12.02 -17.25 2.44
C LYS A 194 -10.68 -16.58 2.24
N GLU A 195 -10.18 -16.52 1.02
CA GLU A 195 -8.94 -15.83 0.64
C GLU A 195 -8.96 -14.36 1.08
N LEU A 196 -10.05 -13.63 0.79
CA LEU A 196 -10.20 -12.23 1.20
C LEU A 196 -10.11 -12.04 2.73
N ARG A 197 -10.60 -12.99 3.51
CA ARG A 197 -10.45 -12.91 4.97
C ARG A 197 -8.99 -13.11 5.39
N GLU A 198 -8.28 -14.03 4.73
CA GLU A 198 -6.86 -14.27 4.98
C GLU A 198 -6.03 -13.06 4.56
N GLU A 199 -6.30 -12.49 3.37
CA GLU A 199 -5.67 -11.24 2.91
C GLU A 199 -5.91 -10.09 3.89
N LYS A 200 -7.16 -9.91 4.34
CA LYS A 200 -7.51 -8.87 5.32
C LYS A 200 -6.74 -9.04 6.62
N LEU A 201 -6.66 -10.27 7.12
CA LEU A 201 -5.90 -10.57 8.35
C LEU A 201 -4.42 -10.22 8.19
N ILE A 202 -3.82 -10.54 7.04
CA ILE A 202 -2.42 -10.20 6.75
C ILE A 202 -2.23 -8.68 6.79
N VAL A 203 -3.14 -7.92 6.18
CA VAL A 203 -3.08 -6.45 6.20
C VAL A 203 -3.26 -5.91 7.62
N GLU A 204 -4.20 -6.43 8.39
CA GLU A 204 -4.45 -6.01 9.78
C GLU A 204 -3.28 -6.35 10.73
N LEU A 205 -2.45 -7.34 10.40
CA LEU A 205 -1.23 -7.68 11.13
C LEU A 205 0.00 -6.88 10.68
N SER A 206 -0.11 -6.06 9.63
CA SER A 206 1.01 -5.24 9.17
C SER A 206 1.35 -4.13 10.16
N GLU A 207 2.64 -3.79 10.24
CA GLU A 207 3.13 -2.71 11.09
C GLU A 207 2.46 -1.36 10.77
N LEU A 208 2.21 -1.12 9.48
CA LEU A 208 1.55 0.09 9.01
C LEU A 208 0.11 0.19 9.52
N PHE A 209 -0.65 -0.90 9.46
CA PHE A 209 -2.02 -0.94 9.99
C PHE A 209 -2.03 -0.72 11.50
N ILE A 210 -1.16 -1.40 12.24
CA ILE A 210 -1.04 -1.25 13.69
C ILE A 210 -0.68 0.18 14.06
N LEU A 211 0.23 0.82 13.32
CA LEU A 211 0.58 2.22 13.52
C LEU A 211 -0.61 3.14 13.26
N ARG A 212 -1.36 2.91 12.16
CA ARG A 212 -2.56 3.68 11.83
C ARG A 212 -3.60 3.62 12.95
N GLU A 213 -3.92 2.41 13.42
CA GLU A 213 -4.87 2.21 14.53
C GLU A 213 -4.42 2.94 15.81
N LYS A 214 -3.12 2.85 16.13
CA LYS A 214 -2.56 3.56 17.27
C LYS A 214 -2.67 5.08 17.11
N VAL A 215 -2.37 5.61 15.93
CA VAL A 215 -2.51 7.05 15.65
C VAL A 215 -3.96 7.49 15.78
N GLN A 216 -4.90 6.71 15.28
CA GLN A 216 -6.33 7.02 15.38
C GLN A 216 -6.81 7.00 16.84
N ALA A 217 -6.40 5.99 17.62
CA ALA A 217 -6.75 5.89 19.05
C ALA A 217 -6.21 7.10 19.85
N GLU A 218 -4.95 7.49 19.64
CA GLU A 218 -4.35 8.66 20.27
C GLU A 218 -5.05 9.98 19.87
N MET A 219 -5.47 10.08 18.60
CA MET A 219 -6.23 11.25 18.14
C MET A 219 -7.59 11.38 18.82
N LEU A 220 -8.28 10.27 19.08
CA LEU A 220 -9.55 10.28 19.84
C LEU A 220 -9.36 10.77 21.28
N GLU A 221 -8.18 10.55 21.85
CA GLU A 221 -7.80 11.08 23.17
C GLU A 221 -7.22 12.52 23.11
N GLY A 222 -7.26 13.16 21.96
CA GLY A 222 -6.76 14.53 21.75
C GLY A 222 -5.24 14.63 21.64
N ARG A 223 -4.52 13.51 21.48
CA ARG A 223 -3.07 13.47 21.32
C ARG A 223 -2.68 13.21 19.88
N ASN A 224 -1.87 14.07 19.30
CA ASN A 224 -1.36 13.86 17.95
C ASN A 224 -0.01 13.12 17.99
N LEU A 225 -0.05 11.79 17.82
CA LEU A 225 1.13 10.93 17.87
C LEU A 225 2.14 11.26 16.74
N ILE A 226 1.67 11.55 15.54
CA ILE A 226 2.53 11.88 14.39
C ILE A 226 3.35 13.15 14.69
N LYS A 227 2.71 14.20 15.23
CA LYS A 227 3.42 15.41 15.65
C LYS A 227 4.44 15.13 16.74
N GLN A 228 4.11 14.29 17.72
CA GLN A 228 5.06 13.91 18.77
C GLN A 228 6.26 13.16 18.19
N MET A 229 6.06 12.25 17.23
CA MET A 229 7.14 11.57 16.53
C MET A 229 8.01 12.55 15.76
N ALA A 230 7.40 13.47 15.00
CA ALA A 230 8.10 14.52 14.27
C ALA A 230 8.98 15.40 15.20
N GLU A 231 8.45 15.86 16.34
CA GLU A 231 9.22 16.68 17.29
C GLU A 231 10.37 15.91 17.96
N ARG A 232 10.18 14.62 18.25
CA ARG A 232 11.27 13.76 18.72
C ARG A 232 12.38 13.64 17.67
N THR A 233 12.01 13.37 16.43
CA THR A 233 12.98 13.23 15.32
C THR A 233 13.73 14.54 15.09
N LYS A 234 13.06 15.70 15.09
CA LYS A 234 13.72 17.01 15.03
C LYS A 234 14.73 17.23 16.16
N THR A 235 14.43 16.72 17.36
CA THR A 235 15.35 16.79 18.48
C THR A 235 16.58 15.90 18.26
N HIS A 236 16.40 14.73 17.63
CA HIS A 236 17.51 13.84 17.25
C HIS A 236 18.37 14.49 16.15
N ILE A 237 17.74 15.08 15.13
CA ILE A 237 18.42 15.84 14.07
C ILE A 237 19.34 16.90 14.69
N LYS A 238 18.81 17.76 15.56
CA LYS A 238 19.62 18.80 16.23
C LYS A 238 20.80 18.25 17.03
N LYS A 239 20.66 17.07 17.64
CA LYS A 239 21.76 16.40 18.34
C LYS A 239 22.79 15.84 17.35
N ALA A 240 22.35 15.24 16.27
CA ALA A 240 23.21 14.71 15.22
C ALA A 240 23.97 15.83 14.50
N GLU A 241 23.32 16.95 14.17
CA GLU A 241 23.98 18.14 13.60
C GLU A 241 25.11 18.68 14.48
N ARG A 242 24.88 18.77 15.81
CA ARG A 242 25.93 19.22 16.76
C ARG A 242 27.10 18.22 16.78
N ARG A 243 26.82 16.91 16.74
CA ARG A 243 27.87 15.88 16.68
C ARG A 243 28.67 16.00 15.39
N LEU A 244 27.97 16.17 14.25
CA LEU A 244 28.61 16.34 12.95
C LEU A 244 29.50 17.57 12.91
N ALA A 245 29.02 18.71 13.42
CA ALA A 245 29.83 19.95 13.53
C ALA A 245 31.09 19.70 14.35
N SER A 246 30.96 19.10 15.54
CA SER A 246 32.09 18.80 16.42
C SER A 246 33.12 17.87 15.76
N LEU A 247 32.68 16.86 14.99
CA LEU A 247 33.58 15.95 14.26
C LEU A 247 34.30 16.67 13.12
N LYS A 248 33.61 17.54 12.38
CA LYS A 248 34.23 18.35 11.33
C LYS A 248 35.30 19.29 11.91
N ASP A 249 35.03 19.93 13.04
CA ASP A 249 35.99 20.78 13.73
C ASP A 249 37.25 19.99 14.14
N VAL A 250 37.08 18.76 14.67
CA VAL A 250 38.19 17.88 15.04
C VAL A 250 39.00 17.46 13.81
N ASN A 251 38.33 17.11 12.69
CA ASN A 251 39.02 16.74 11.45
C ASN A 251 39.85 17.91 10.90
N VAL A 252 39.29 19.12 10.87
CA VAL A 252 40.01 20.34 10.42
C VAL A 252 41.20 20.60 11.31
N ALA A 253 41.04 20.57 12.64
CA ALA A 253 42.14 20.77 13.59
C ALA A 253 43.26 19.73 13.41
N GLN A 254 42.91 18.48 13.09
CA GLN A 254 43.87 17.42 12.79
C GLN A 254 44.63 17.70 11.48
N GLU A 255 43.94 18.14 10.44
CA GLU A 255 44.53 18.49 9.14
C GLU A 255 45.50 19.67 9.28
N ASP A 256 45.09 20.72 9.99
CA ASP A 256 45.93 21.90 10.26
C ASP A 256 47.20 21.55 11.08
N TYR A 257 47.03 20.71 12.12
CA TYR A 257 48.17 20.27 12.93
C TYR A 257 49.20 19.50 12.09
N VAL A 258 48.77 18.57 11.22
CA VAL A 258 49.68 17.78 10.36
C VAL A 258 50.37 18.66 9.33
N LYS A 259 49.64 19.62 8.75
CA LYS A 259 50.19 20.60 7.80
C LYS A 259 51.24 21.48 8.43
N GLU A 260 50.96 22.04 9.61
CA GLU A 260 51.92 22.91 10.34
C GLU A 260 53.14 22.14 10.83
N ARG A 261 52.94 20.89 11.34
CA ARG A 261 54.00 20.13 11.99
C ARG A 261 54.88 19.37 10.99
N PHE A 262 54.31 18.88 9.91
CA PHE A 262 54.99 17.97 8.98
C PHE A 262 55.05 18.52 7.54
N GLY A 263 54.38 19.64 7.25
CA GLY A 263 54.30 20.21 5.89
C GLY A 263 53.54 19.35 4.91
N MET A 264 52.75 18.38 5.38
CA MET A 264 52.00 17.42 4.55
C MET A 264 50.52 17.76 4.51
N ASP A 265 49.92 17.67 3.34
CA ASP A 265 48.48 17.78 3.15
C ASP A 265 47.88 16.36 3.17
N ILE A 266 47.22 16.01 4.29
CA ILE A 266 46.61 14.68 4.45
C ILE A 266 45.25 14.56 3.75
N SER A 267 44.64 15.66 3.28
CA SER A 267 43.36 15.59 2.52
C SER A 267 43.49 14.79 1.22
N ALA A 268 44.71 14.68 0.66
CA ALA A 268 44.99 13.91 -0.54
C ALA A 268 45.09 12.38 -0.30
N PHE A 269 45.13 11.94 0.97
CA PHE A 269 45.30 10.52 1.35
C PHE A 269 44.07 9.94 2.05
N ARG A 270 42.97 10.70 2.14
CA ARG A 270 41.69 10.32 2.77
C ARG A 270 40.60 9.96 1.80
#